data_07df50db955c4fd44b76ced4646cf882
#
_entry.id   07df50db955c4fd44b76ced4646cf882
#
_cell.length_a   1.000
_cell.length_b   1.000
_cell.length_c   1.000
_cell.angle_alpha   90.00
_cell.angle_beta   90.00
_cell.angle_gamma   90.00
#
_symmetry.space_group_name_H-M   'P 1'
#
loop_
_entity.id
_entity.type
_entity.pdbx_description
1 polymer ?
#
loop_
_entity_poly.entity_id
_entity_poly.type
_entity_poly.pdbx_seq_one_letter_code
_entity_poly.pdbx_strand_id
1 'polypeptide(L)'
;MSGAAGNKSRIALIGFGEVGTLFAKELIASGRHSVSTYDILFESAQGNELKDKARGLKAEPCPSASAASKDALVVISAVTATSARDAAEQAGGYLKPGQFFLDINSVSPETKRADEQAVARSGAAYVEAAVMAPVAPYGIKVLLGGKRAGELAALLNPSGMKMRAVSEQVGQASAIKMCRSVFIKGIEALAVEGFLAARRYGVEDRVIASLDETFPSLNWENQAGYLISRVMQHGRRRAAEMRAKFS
;
A
#
# COMPACT_ATOMS: atom_id res chain seq x y z
N MET A 1 -8.34 -38.02 12.09
CA MET A 1 -9.37 -37.04 11.72
C MET A 1 -8.85 -36.27 10.52
N SER A 2 -9.31 -36.60 9.32
CA SER A 2 -8.92 -35.98 8.07
C SER A 2 -9.57 -34.61 8.03
N GLY A 3 -8.80 -33.52 8.27
CA GLY A 3 -9.26 -32.16 8.12
C GLY A 3 -9.54 -31.90 6.62
N ALA A 4 -10.78 -31.63 6.30
CA ALA A 4 -11.19 -31.22 4.97
C ALA A 4 -10.26 -30.07 4.50
N ALA A 5 -9.53 -30.30 3.43
CA ALA A 5 -8.76 -29.28 2.74
C ALA A 5 -9.76 -28.25 2.19
N GLY A 6 -10.08 -27.24 2.99
CA GLY A 6 -10.94 -26.12 2.58
C GLY A 6 -10.39 -25.55 1.29
N ASN A 7 -11.26 -25.41 0.28
CA ASN A 7 -10.89 -24.91 -1.03
C ASN A 7 -10.27 -23.52 -0.87
N LYS A 8 -8.95 -23.42 -1.08
CA LYS A 8 -8.22 -22.15 -0.93
C LYS A 8 -8.71 -21.15 -1.99
N SER A 9 -9.12 -19.96 -1.58
CA SER A 9 -9.45 -18.94 -2.55
C SER A 9 -8.20 -18.47 -3.29
N ARG A 10 -8.30 -18.27 -4.61
CA ARG A 10 -7.19 -17.78 -5.43
C ARG A 10 -7.14 -16.26 -5.37
N ILE A 11 -5.96 -15.72 -5.16
CA ILE A 11 -5.66 -14.28 -5.20
C ILE A 11 -4.58 -14.03 -6.22
N ALA A 12 -4.78 -13.05 -7.09
CA ALA A 12 -3.79 -12.62 -8.07
C ALA A 12 -3.08 -11.34 -7.59
N LEU A 13 -1.78 -11.25 -7.84
CA LEU A 13 -0.97 -10.06 -7.64
C LEU A 13 -0.44 -9.57 -8.98
N ILE A 14 -0.80 -8.34 -9.34
CA ILE A 14 -0.29 -7.64 -10.51
C ILE A 14 0.75 -6.63 -10.02
N GLY A 15 2.01 -6.88 -10.33
CA GLY A 15 3.18 -6.25 -9.73
C GLY A 15 3.76 -7.09 -8.58
N PHE A 16 5.01 -7.54 -8.73
CA PHE A 16 5.73 -8.39 -7.77
C PHE A 16 7.00 -7.73 -7.22
N GLY A 17 6.97 -6.39 -7.11
CA GLY A 17 7.98 -5.61 -6.42
C GLY A 17 7.94 -5.82 -4.91
N GLU A 18 8.47 -4.86 -4.13
CA GLU A 18 8.56 -4.93 -2.67
C GLU A 18 7.18 -5.16 -2.02
N VAL A 19 6.19 -4.33 -2.37
CA VAL A 19 4.86 -4.39 -1.75
C VAL A 19 4.09 -5.64 -2.19
N GLY A 20 4.11 -5.99 -3.49
CA GLY A 20 3.46 -7.21 -3.98
C GLY A 20 4.02 -8.47 -3.34
N THR A 21 5.36 -8.57 -3.22
CA THR A 21 6.05 -9.68 -2.54
C THR A 21 5.58 -9.81 -1.09
N LEU A 22 5.38 -8.71 -0.41
CA LEU A 22 4.97 -8.70 0.98
C LEU A 22 3.52 -9.16 1.16
N PHE A 23 2.59 -8.67 0.32
CA PHE A 23 1.22 -9.17 0.32
C PHE A 23 1.18 -10.67 0.01
N ALA A 24 2.01 -11.14 -0.95
CA ALA A 24 2.12 -12.58 -1.24
C ALA A 24 2.53 -13.40 -0.01
N LYS A 25 3.54 -12.93 0.72
CA LYS A 25 4.02 -13.61 1.95
C LYS A 25 2.92 -13.77 2.99
N GLU A 26 2.21 -12.68 3.31
CA GLU A 26 1.14 -12.69 4.31
C GLU A 26 -0.03 -13.59 3.88
N LEU A 27 -0.46 -13.48 2.63
CA LEU A 27 -1.56 -14.29 2.09
C LEU A 27 -1.24 -15.79 2.12
N ILE A 28 -0.04 -16.16 1.68
CA ILE A 28 0.41 -17.57 1.63
C ILE A 28 0.63 -18.12 3.05
N ALA A 29 1.26 -17.32 3.93
CA ALA A 29 1.50 -17.73 5.32
C ALA A 29 0.21 -18.01 6.09
N SER A 30 -0.90 -17.36 5.75
CA SER A 30 -2.21 -17.63 6.33
C SER A 30 -2.75 -19.04 6.07
N GLY A 31 -2.23 -19.71 5.03
CA GLY A 31 -2.71 -21.03 4.58
C GLY A 31 -4.08 -21.01 3.90
N ARG A 32 -4.76 -19.85 3.84
CA ARG A 32 -6.14 -19.68 3.34
C ARG A 32 -6.24 -19.47 1.84
N HIS A 33 -5.15 -19.01 1.21
CA HIS A 33 -5.14 -18.59 -0.19
C HIS A 33 -4.06 -19.31 -1.00
N SER A 34 -4.32 -19.48 -2.28
CA SER A 34 -3.30 -19.69 -3.30
C SER A 34 -3.04 -18.35 -3.99
N VAL A 35 -1.79 -18.11 -4.36
CA VAL A 35 -1.38 -16.83 -4.96
C VAL A 35 -0.81 -17.06 -6.34
N SER A 36 -1.35 -16.37 -7.34
CA SER A 36 -0.76 -16.21 -8.67
C SER A 36 -0.21 -14.79 -8.81
N THR A 37 0.79 -14.60 -9.65
CA THR A 37 1.36 -13.27 -9.85
C THR A 37 1.82 -13.03 -11.27
N TYR A 38 1.76 -11.79 -11.70
CA TYR A 38 2.36 -11.29 -12.91
C TYR A 38 3.11 -9.99 -12.62
N ASP A 39 4.26 -9.84 -13.23
CA ASP A 39 5.01 -8.58 -13.27
C ASP A 39 5.52 -8.34 -14.69
N ILE A 40 5.44 -7.09 -15.14
CA ILE A 40 5.93 -6.73 -16.49
C ILE A 40 7.41 -7.05 -16.67
N LEU A 41 8.18 -7.08 -15.59
CA LEU A 41 9.59 -7.45 -15.61
C LEU A 41 9.84 -8.94 -15.79
N PHE A 42 8.81 -9.80 -15.76
CA PHE A 42 8.99 -11.24 -15.98
C PHE A 42 9.58 -11.58 -17.35
N GLU A 43 9.38 -10.72 -18.34
CA GLU A 43 9.96 -10.86 -19.68
C GLU A 43 11.28 -10.09 -19.86
N SER A 44 11.79 -9.43 -18.81
CA SER A 44 13.07 -8.74 -18.82
C SER A 44 14.24 -9.67 -18.53
N ALA A 45 15.48 -9.17 -18.68
CA ALA A 45 16.69 -9.90 -18.29
C ALA A 45 16.69 -10.36 -16.83
N GLN A 46 16.01 -9.64 -15.93
CA GLN A 46 15.86 -9.97 -14.49
C GLN A 46 14.64 -10.86 -14.21
N GLY A 47 13.86 -11.20 -15.23
CA GLY A 47 12.57 -11.87 -15.10
C GLY A 47 12.68 -13.26 -14.46
N ASN A 48 13.75 -14.02 -14.76
CA ASN A 48 13.94 -15.34 -14.17
C ASN A 48 14.16 -15.27 -12.66
N GLU A 49 14.97 -14.34 -12.17
CA GLU A 49 15.19 -14.13 -10.73
C GLU A 49 13.88 -13.76 -10.01
N LEU A 50 13.07 -12.91 -10.62
CA LEU A 50 11.81 -12.50 -10.08
C LEU A 50 10.76 -13.64 -10.07
N LYS A 51 10.74 -14.46 -11.13
CA LYS A 51 9.92 -15.69 -11.22
C LYS A 51 10.36 -16.72 -10.17
N ASP A 52 11.66 -16.91 -9.97
CA ASP A 52 12.20 -17.83 -8.96
C ASP A 52 11.91 -17.35 -7.53
N LYS A 53 11.98 -16.04 -7.29
CA LYS A 53 11.52 -15.43 -6.03
C LYS A 53 10.03 -15.71 -5.77
N ALA A 54 9.18 -15.62 -6.80
CA ALA A 54 7.75 -15.95 -6.67
C ALA A 54 7.57 -17.44 -6.33
N ARG A 55 8.22 -18.34 -7.05
CA ARG A 55 8.16 -19.80 -6.77
C ARG A 55 8.67 -20.14 -5.37
N GLY A 56 9.77 -19.53 -4.93
CA GLY A 56 10.31 -19.68 -3.58
C GLY A 56 9.34 -19.32 -2.48
N LEU A 57 8.44 -18.37 -2.75
CA LEU A 57 7.33 -18.00 -1.87
C LEU A 57 6.08 -18.86 -2.05
N LYS A 58 6.08 -19.83 -2.98
CA LYS A 58 4.90 -20.62 -3.39
C LYS A 58 3.81 -19.79 -4.08
N ALA A 59 4.18 -18.67 -4.70
CA ALA A 59 3.33 -17.93 -5.63
C ALA A 59 3.58 -18.46 -7.06
N GLU A 60 2.51 -18.58 -7.86
CA GLU A 60 2.56 -19.04 -9.23
C GLU A 60 2.84 -17.87 -10.18
N PRO A 61 4.05 -17.77 -10.82
CA PRO A 61 4.29 -16.76 -11.83
C PRO A 61 3.54 -17.10 -13.13
N CYS A 62 2.77 -16.14 -13.64
CA CYS A 62 1.95 -16.28 -14.83
C CYS A 62 2.50 -15.44 -16.00
N PRO A 63 2.18 -15.80 -17.26
CA PRO A 63 2.69 -15.11 -18.43
C PRO A 63 2.02 -13.76 -18.71
N SER A 64 0.89 -13.46 -18.08
CA SER A 64 0.18 -12.19 -18.23
C SER A 64 -0.67 -11.85 -17.02
N ALA A 65 -1.07 -10.59 -16.89
CA ALA A 65 -2.02 -10.14 -15.86
C ALA A 65 -3.36 -10.87 -15.98
N SER A 66 -3.87 -11.07 -17.19
CA SER A 66 -5.09 -11.82 -17.45
C SER A 66 -4.98 -13.29 -16.99
N ALA A 67 -3.84 -13.96 -17.31
CA ALA A 67 -3.59 -15.34 -16.88
C ALA A 67 -3.50 -15.46 -15.35
N ALA A 68 -2.82 -14.52 -14.68
CA ALA A 68 -2.74 -14.48 -13.23
C ALA A 68 -4.12 -14.29 -12.57
N SER A 69 -4.96 -13.45 -13.17
CA SER A 69 -6.30 -13.09 -12.67
C SER A 69 -7.37 -14.14 -12.95
N LYS A 70 -7.05 -15.15 -13.77
CA LYS A 70 -8.00 -16.22 -14.07
C LYS A 70 -8.36 -16.97 -12.79
N ASP A 71 -9.67 -17.10 -12.55
CA ASP A 71 -10.26 -17.77 -11.39
C ASP A 71 -9.86 -17.17 -10.02
N ALA A 72 -9.25 -15.98 -10.02
CA ALA A 72 -8.92 -15.25 -8.79
C ALA A 72 -10.18 -14.55 -8.25
N LEU A 73 -10.44 -14.70 -6.95
CA LEU A 73 -11.52 -13.95 -6.28
C LEU A 73 -11.12 -12.48 -6.08
N VAL A 74 -9.84 -12.25 -5.79
CA VAL A 74 -9.28 -10.91 -5.60
C VAL A 74 -8.06 -10.73 -6.48
N VAL A 75 -8.01 -9.63 -7.22
CA VAL A 75 -6.86 -9.19 -8.01
C VAL A 75 -6.30 -7.95 -7.35
N ILE A 76 -5.09 -8.03 -6.84
CA ILE A 76 -4.41 -6.93 -6.14
C ILE A 76 -3.43 -6.26 -7.12
N SER A 77 -3.65 -4.98 -7.41
CA SER A 77 -2.73 -4.16 -8.19
C SER A 77 -1.69 -3.51 -7.28
N ALA A 78 -0.43 -3.90 -7.44
CA ALA A 78 0.73 -3.44 -6.67
C ALA A 78 1.85 -2.94 -7.61
N VAL A 79 1.48 -2.18 -8.62
CA VAL A 79 2.38 -1.63 -9.63
C VAL A 79 2.94 -0.26 -9.20
N THR A 80 3.76 0.37 -10.04
CA THR A 80 4.21 1.75 -9.81
C THR A 80 3.05 2.75 -9.96
N ALA A 81 3.17 3.92 -9.35
CA ALA A 81 2.16 4.98 -9.49
C ALA A 81 1.93 5.38 -10.96
N THR A 82 2.99 5.37 -11.76
CA THR A 82 2.93 5.70 -13.19
C THR A 82 2.22 4.63 -14.04
N SER A 83 2.17 3.38 -13.57
CA SER A 83 1.54 2.25 -14.28
C SER A 83 0.14 1.91 -13.73
N ALA A 84 -0.31 2.61 -12.68
CA ALA A 84 -1.58 2.27 -12.01
C ALA A 84 -2.77 2.40 -12.96
N ARG A 85 -2.82 3.50 -13.73
CA ARG A 85 -3.88 3.76 -14.70
C ARG A 85 -3.96 2.69 -15.78
N ASP A 86 -2.83 2.36 -16.39
CA ASP A 86 -2.75 1.34 -17.44
C ASP A 86 -3.16 -0.04 -16.91
N ALA A 87 -2.75 -0.38 -15.70
CA ALA A 87 -3.14 -1.64 -15.05
C ALA A 87 -4.65 -1.72 -14.81
N ALA A 88 -5.29 -0.62 -14.40
CA ALA A 88 -6.74 -0.56 -14.21
C ALA A 88 -7.50 -0.64 -15.55
N GLU A 89 -7.02 0.03 -16.59
CA GLU A 89 -7.61 -0.03 -17.94
C GLU A 89 -7.53 -1.43 -18.52
N GLN A 90 -6.38 -2.10 -18.41
CA GLN A 90 -6.23 -3.49 -18.83
C GLN A 90 -7.14 -4.42 -18.03
N ALA A 91 -7.25 -4.20 -16.70
CA ALA A 91 -8.10 -4.99 -15.82
C ALA A 91 -9.58 -4.93 -16.24
N GLY A 92 -10.05 -3.76 -16.68
CA GLY A 92 -11.40 -3.60 -17.25
C GLY A 92 -11.68 -4.46 -18.48
N GLY A 93 -10.65 -4.97 -19.16
CA GLY A 93 -10.77 -5.83 -20.33
C GLY A 93 -10.76 -7.33 -20.02
N TYR A 94 -10.24 -7.78 -18.88
CA TYR A 94 -10.12 -9.22 -18.58
C TYR A 94 -10.79 -9.68 -17.28
N LEU A 95 -11.11 -8.78 -16.36
CA LEU A 95 -11.82 -9.14 -15.14
C LEU A 95 -13.28 -9.52 -15.44
N LYS A 96 -13.93 -10.13 -14.46
CA LYS A 96 -15.31 -10.62 -14.59
C LYS A 96 -16.14 -10.19 -13.38
N PRO A 97 -17.48 -10.14 -13.54
CA PRO A 97 -18.39 -9.97 -12.41
C PRO A 97 -18.10 -10.96 -11.28
N GLY A 98 -18.18 -10.49 -10.04
CA GLY A 98 -17.88 -11.30 -8.85
C GLY A 98 -16.43 -11.21 -8.37
N GLN A 99 -15.48 -10.79 -9.22
CA GLN A 99 -14.10 -10.54 -8.79
C GLN A 99 -13.96 -9.16 -8.10
N PHE A 100 -12.96 -9.04 -7.22
CA PHE A 100 -12.53 -7.77 -6.67
C PHE A 100 -11.24 -7.31 -7.36
N PHE A 101 -11.14 -6.03 -7.66
CA PHE A 101 -9.89 -5.36 -7.99
C PHE A 101 -9.49 -4.46 -6.83
N LEU A 102 -8.47 -4.87 -6.07
CA LEU A 102 -7.91 -4.12 -4.95
C LEU A 102 -6.71 -3.30 -5.43
N ASP A 103 -6.89 -2.01 -5.55
CA ASP A 103 -5.84 -1.10 -5.99
C ASP A 103 -5.07 -0.51 -4.80
N ILE A 104 -3.86 -1.04 -4.52
CA ILE A 104 -2.98 -0.58 -3.43
C ILE A 104 -1.96 0.48 -3.86
N ASN A 105 -2.02 0.94 -5.13
CA ASN A 105 -1.07 1.91 -5.66
C ASN A 105 -1.23 3.28 -4.99
N SER A 106 -0.12 3.98 -4.77
CA SER A 106 -0.12 5.31 -4.14
C SER A 106 -0.30 6.40 -5.18
N VAL A 107 -1.53 6.65 -5.58
CA VAL A 107 -1.93 7.68 -6.56
C VAL A 107 -2.95 8.64 -5.95
N SER A 108 -3.30 9.70 -6.69
CA SER A 108 -4.27 10.70 -6.22
C SER A 108 -5.69 10.15 -6.12
N PRO A 109 -6.57 10.77 -5.32
CA PRO A 109 -7.99 10.41 -5.27
C PRO A 109 -8.68 10.47 -6.64
N GLU A 110 -8.29 11.41 -7.49
CA GLU A 110 -8.80 11.57 -8.85
C GLU A 110 -8.43 10.36 -9.72
N THR A 111 -7.17 9.92 -9.65
CA THR A 111 -6.71 8.72 -10.35
C THR A 111 -7.48 7.50 -9.89
N LYS A 112 -7.70 7.33 -8.57
CA LYS A 112 -8.48 6.21 -8.03
C LYS A 112 -9.91 6.17 -8.59
N ARG A 113 -10.58 7.33 -8.69
CA ARG A 113 -11.92 7.40 -9.28
C ARG A 113 -11.93 7.07 -10.78
N ALA A 114 -10.91 7.53 -11.51
CA ALA A 114 -10.76 7.18 -12.91
C ALA A 114 -10.48 5.69 -13.10
N ASP A 115 -9.66 5.07 -12.23
CA ASP A 115 -9.37 3.64 -12.25
C ASP A 115 -10.61 2.79 -11.91
N GLU A 116 -11.45 3.24 -10.97
CA GLU A 116 -12.76 2.64 -10.70
C GLU A 116 -13.63 2.58 -11.97
N GLN A 117 -13.71 3.69 -12.71
CA GLN A 117 -14.50 3.73 -13.96
C GLN A 117 -13.95 2.77 -15.03
N ALA A 118 -12.62 2.62 -15.11
CA ALA A 118 -11.99 1.69 -16.02
C ALA A 118 -12.32 0.24 -15.68
N VAL A 119 -12.21 -0.14 -14.40
CA VAL A 119 -12.50 -1.49 -13.91
C VAL A 119 -14.01 -1.82 -13.97
N ALA A 120 -14.88 -0.83 -13.72
CA ALA A 120 -16.33 -1.02 -13.73
C ALA A 120 -16.87 -1.60 -15.04
N ARG A 121 -16.18 -1.39 -16.17
CA ARG A 121 -16.54 -1.97 -17.48
C ARG A 121 -16.56 -3.50 -17.47
N SER A 122 -15.78 -4.14 -16.61
CA SER A 122 -15.74 -5.60 -16.46
C SER A 122 -16.84 -6.18 -15.57
N GLY A 123 -17.55 -5.33 -14.83
CA GLY A 123 -18.49 -5.75 -13.77
C GLY A 123 -17.78 -6.22 -12.47
N ALA A 124 -16.46 -6.16 -12.39
CA ALA A 124 -15.72 -6.43 -11.15
C ALA A 124 -15.89 -5.29 -10.14
N ALA A 125 -15.75 -5.60 -8.86
CA ALA A 125 -15.82 -4.62 -7.79
C ALA A 125 -14.46 -3.96 -7.59
N TYR A 126 -14.36 -2.66 -7.85
CA TYR A 126 -13.18 -1.88 -7.52
C TYR A 126 -13.18 -1.50 -6.04
N VAL A 127 -12.03 -1.66 -5.39
CA VAL A 127 -11.76 -1.19 -4.03
C VAL A 127 -10.41 -0.50 -4.03
N GLU A 128 -10.39 0.78 -3.70
CA GLU A 128 -9.12 1.47 -3.45
C GLU A 128 -8.54 1.06 -2.09
N ALA A 129 -7.23 1.08 -2.00
CA ALA A 129 -6.53 0.85 -0.76
C ALA A 129 -5.41 1.89 -0.53
N ALA A 130 -5.31 2.32 0.72
CA ALA A 130 -4.22 3.16 1.19
C ALA A 130 -3.43 2.41 2.28
N VAL A 131 -2.24 1.93 1.93
CA VAL A 131 -1.33 1.30 2.89
C VAL A 131 -0.74 2.38 3.79
N MET A 132 -1.01 2.31 5.11
CA MET A 132 -0.80 3.41 6.07
C MET A 132 0.53 3.36 6.81
N ALA A 133 1.24 2.25 6.79
CA ALA A 133 2.52 2.11 7.50
C ALA A 133 3.52 1.36 6.63
N PRO A 134 4.84 1.58 6.85
CA PRO A 134 5.83 0.60 6.42
C PRO A 134 5.41 -0.73 7.00
N VAL A 135 5.56 -1.78 6.22
CA VAL A 135 5.16 -3.10 6.67
C VAL A 135 6.08 -3.54 7.79
N ALA A 136 5.52 -3.54 8.96
CA ALA A 136 6.17 -3.99 10.19
C ALA A 136 5.58 -5.35 10.61
N PRO A 137 6.24 -6.11 11.50
CA PRO A 137 5.83 -7.47 11.89
C PRO A 137 4.44 -7.59 12.52
N TYR A 138 3.67 -6.52 12.58
CA TYR A 138 2.33 -6.46 13.19
C TYR A 138 1.17 -6.44 12.19
N GLY A 139 1.40 -6.86 10.95
CA GLY A 139 0.40 -6.89 9.87
C GLY A 139 0.30 -5.58 9.08
N ILE A 140 -0.21 -5.71 7.85
CA ILE A 140 -0.35 -4.60 6.90
C ILE A 140 -1.60 -3.79 7.25
N LYS A 141 -1.41 -2.56 7.76
CA LYS A 141 -2.52 -1.64 8.03
C LYS A 141 -2.96 -0.95 6.74
N VAL A 142 -4.21 -1.16 6.34
CA VAL A 142 -4.76 -0.63 5.09
C VAL A 142 -6.12 0.02 5.33
N LEU A 143 -6.32 1.22 4.81
CA LEU A 143 -7.64 1.82 4.68
C LEU A 143 -8.22 1.47 3.31
N LEU A 144 -9.50 1.12 3.26
CA LEU A 144 -10.21 0.77 2.05
C LEU A 144 -11.35 1.76 1.77
N GLY A 145 -11.56 2.08 0.48
CA GLY A 145 -12.69 2.85 -0.01
C GLY A 145 -13.34 2.15 -1.21
N GLY A 146 -14.65 2.27 -1.32
CA GLY A 146 -15.46 1.65 -2.38
C GLY A 146 -16.66 0.89 -1.83
N LYS A 147 -17.70 0.70 -2.65
CA LYS A 147 -18.98 0.13 -2.24
C LYS A 147 -18.88 -1.24 -1.55
N ARG A 148 -17.90 -2.07 -1.95
CA ARG A 148 -17.70 -3.41 -1.38
C ARG A 148 -16.44 -3.51 -0.50
N ALA A 149 -15.93 -2.36 -0.02
CA ALA A 149 -14.73 -2.31 0.81
C ALA A 149 -14.86 -3.11 2.12
N GLY A 150 -16.03 -3.06 2.76
CA GLY A 150 -16.32 -3.83 3.98
C GLY A 150 -16.29 -5.34 3.77
N GLU A 151 -16.87 -5.81 2.65
CA GLU A 151 -16.87 -7.23 2.27
C GLU A 151 -15.44 -7.73 2.01
N LEU A 152 -14.63 -6.94 1.28
CA LEU A 152 -13.25 -7.29 1.03
C LEU A 152 -12.40 -7.30 2.30
N ALA A 153 -12.63 -6.37 3.22
CA ALA A 153 -11.98 -6.37 4.54
C ALA A 153 -12.31 -7.65 5.33
N ALA A 154 -13.59 -8.04 5.36
CA ALA A 154 -14.01 -9.27 6.03
C ALA A 154 -13.39 -10.53 5.42
N LEU A 155 -13.19 -10.54 4.10
CA LEU A 155 -12.56 -11.64 3.37
C LEU A 155 -11.06 -11.78 3.68
N LEU A 156 -10.31 -10.66 3.74
CA LEU A 156 -8.85 -10.68 3.82
C LEU A 156 -8.28 -10.55 5.24
N ASN A 157 -9.02 -9.97 6.20
CA ASN A 157 -8.55 -9.80 7.58
C ASN A 157 -8.24 -11.14 8.29
N PRO A 158 -8.98 -12.25 8.08
CA PRO A 158 -8.61 -13.54 8.64
C PRO A 158 -7.25 -14.08 8.20
N SER A 159 -6.63 -13.46 7.17
CA SER A 159 -5.28 -13.79 6.67
C SER A 159 -4.18 -12.95 7.32
N GLY A 160 -4.45 -12.28 8.45
CA GLY A 160 -3.47 -11.45 9.17
C GLY A 160 -3.40 -10.00 8.70
N MET A 161 -4.18 -9.62 7.69
CA MET A 161 -4.26 -8.23 7.24
C MET A 161 -5.08 -7.38 8.21
N LYS A 162 -4.76 -6.08 8.30
CA LYS A 162 -5.49 -5.11 9.14
C LYS A 162 -6.15 -4.07 8.24
N MET A 163 -7.16 -4.53 7.49
CA MET A 163 -7.93 -3.72 6.57
C MET A 163 -9.16 -3.12 7.24
N ARG A 164 -9.40 -1.83 7.01
CA ARG A 164 -10.56 -1.11 7.53
C ARG A 164 -11.22 -0.33 6.41
N ALA A 165 -12.48 -0.63 6.12
CA ALA A 165 -13.32 0.19 5.25
C ALA A 165 -13.61 1.53 5.93
N VAL A 166 -13.35 2.63 5.23
CA VAL A 166 -13.53 4.00 5.75
C VAL A 166 -14.59 4.76 4.99
N SER A 167 -14.95 4.34 3.78
CA SER A 167 -15.98 4.97 2.95
C SER A 167 -16.45 4.02 1.85
N GLU A 168 -17.70 4.17 1.43
CA GLU A 168 -18.20 3.57 0.19
C GLU A 168 -17.76 4.35 -1.06
N GLN A 169 -17.29 5.58 -0.91
CA GLN A 169 -16.79 6.41 -2.00
C GLN A 169 -15.31 6.16 -2.23
N VAL A 170 -14.94 5.90 -3.48
CA VAL A 170 -13.55 5.83 -3.92
C VAL A 170 -12.91 7.21 -3.90
N GLY A 171 -11.64 7.28 -3.51
CA GLY A 171 -10.87 8.50 -3.31
C GLY A 171 -10.74 8.93 -1.84
N GLN A 172 -11.57 8.40 -0.94
CA GLN A 172 -11.55 8.80 0.48
C GLN A 172 -10.36 8.20 1.25
N ALA A 173 -10.04 6.92 1.03
CA ALA A 173 -8.91 6.29 1.70
C ALA A 173 -7.57 6.90 1.26
N SER A 174 -7.41 7.17 -0.03
CA SER A 174 -6.23 7.86 -0.57
C SER A 174 -6.16 9.32 -0.11
N ALA A 175 -7.28 10.05 -0.03
CA ALA A 175 -7.33 11.40 0.52
C ALA A 175 -6.87 11.45 1.98
N ILE A 176 -7.37 10.54 2.83
CA ILE A 176 -6.93 10.41 4.24
C ILE A 176 -5.40 10.21 4.30
N LYS A 177 -4.86 9.28 3.51
CA LYS A 177 -3.41 9.03 3.46
C LYS A 177 -2.64 10.26 2.99
N MET A 178 -3.13 10.93 1.95
CA MET A 178 -2.48 12.12 1.38
C MET A 178 -2.43 13.26 2.39
N CYS A 179 -3.57 13.64 2.98
CA CYS A 179 -3.65 14.71 3.98
C CYS A 179 -2.78 14.40 5.21
N ARG A 180 -2.89 13.17 5.75
CA ARG A 180 -2.03 12.73 6.85
C ARG A 180 -0.54 12.82 6.49
N SER A 181 -0.18 12.50 5.27
CA SER A 181 1.21 12.54 4.80
C SER A 181 1.78 13.97 4.77
N VAL A 182 0.95 14.97 4.49
CA VAL A 182 1.33 16.41 4.57
C VAL A 182 1.71 16.77 6.00
N PHE A 183 0.84 16.44 6.97
CA PHE A 183 1.13 16.72 8.39
C PHE A 183 2.42 16.06 8.86
N ILE A 184 2.56 14.74 8.64
CA ILE A 184 3.73 13.99 9.12
C ILE A 184 5.03 14.54 8.51
N LYS A 185 5.05 14.77 7.19
CA LYS A 185 6.25 15.28 6.51
C LYS A 185 6.52 16.75 6.85
N GLY A 186 5.48 17.54 7.07
CA GLY A 186 5.59 18.94 7.52
C GLY A 186 6.21 19.03 8.90
N ILE A 187 5.72 18.25 9.87
CA ILE A 187 6.27 18.19 11.23
C ILE A 187 7.74 17.71 11.19
N GLU A 188 8.06 16.69 10.40
CA GLU A 188 9.44 16.23 10.25
C GLU A 188 10.36 17.31 9.68
N ALA A 189 9.93 18.07 8.68
CA ALA A 189 10.71 19.16 8.09
C ALA A 189 10.91 20.32 9.08
N LEU A 190 9.84 20.75 9.76
CA LEU A 190 9.88 21.80 10.78
C LEU A 190 10.79 21.40 11.97
N ALA A 191 10.71 20.15 12.42
CA ALA A 191 11.57 19.67 13.50
C ALA A 191 13.05 19.73 13.13
N VAL A 192 13.41 19.28 11.91
CA VAL A 192 14.81 19.34 11.44
C VAL A 192 15.31 20.78 11.39
N GLU A 193 14.54 21.70 10.79
CA GLU A 193 14.93 23.10 10.66
C GLU A 193 15.03 23.79 12.03
N GLY A 194 14.02 23.62 12.90
CA GLY A 194 13.99 24.23 14.23
C GLY A 194 15.12 23.74 15.13
N PHE A 195 15.37 22.42 15.18
CA PHE A 195 16.44 21.88 16.02
C PHE A 195 17.86 22.18 15.47
N LEU A 196 18.04 22.24 14.15
CA LEU A 196 19.30 22.70 13.56
C LEU A 196 19.58 24.18 13.89
N ALA A 197 18.56 25.02 13.84
CA ALA A 197 18.68 26.42 14.25
C ALA A 197 18.99 26.55 15.75
N ALA A 198 18.27 25.84 16.62
CA ALA A 198 18.50 25.82 18.05
C ALA A 198 19.94 25.38 18.39
N ARG A 199 20.43 24.34 17.73
CA ARG A 199 21.80 23.85 17.87
C ARG A 199 22.83 24.89 17.46
N ARG A 200 22.60 25.60 16.35
CA ARG A 200 23.50 26.68 15.90
C ARG A 200 23.64 27.79 16.93
N TYR A 201 22.57 28.06 17.70
CA TYR A 201 22.56 29.06 18.77
C TYR A 201 22.93 28.48 20.16
N GLY A 202 23.14 27.17 20.29
CA GLY A 202 23.45 26.53 21.56
C GLY A 202 22.32 26.56 22.58
N VAL A 203 21.05 26.51 22.11
CA VAL A 203 19.85 26.65 22.97
C VAL A 203 18.87 25.46 22.86
N GLU A 204 19.35 24.29 22.37
CA GLU A 204 18.50 23.10 22.13
C GLU A 204 17.69 22.72 23.37
N ASP A 205 18.35 22.58 24.53
CA ASP A 205 17.67 22.17 25.79
C ASP A 205 16.57 23.15 26.22
N ARG A 206 16.81 24.46 26.02
CA ARG A 206 15.84 25.49 26.34
C ARG A 206 14.63 25.46 25.39
N VAL A 207 14.86 25.18 24.10
CA VAL A 207 13.79 25.03 23.13
C VAL A 207 12.97 23.78 23.44
N ILE A 208 13.60 22.65 23.77
CA ILE A 208 12.90 21.41 24.17
C ILE A 208 12.05 21.66 25.42
N ALA A 209 12.62 22.28 26.46
CA ALA A 209 11.88 22.59 27.69
C ALA A 209 10.65 23.49 27.41
N SER A 210 10.81 24.54 26.60
CA SER A 210 9.69 25.41 26.22
C SER A 210 8.61 24.70 25.39
N LEU A 211 9.01 23.77 24.53
CA LEU A 211 8.05 22.95 23.77
C LEU A 211 7.33 21.95 24.65
N ASP A 212 7.97 21.36 25.67
CA ASP A 212 7.34 20.47 26.64
C ASP A 212 6.33 21.23 27.54
N GLU A 213 6.61 22.50 27.87
CA GLU A 213 5.63 23.37 28.56
C GLU A 213 4.41 23.65 27.68
N THR A 214 4.61 23.89 26.39
CA THR A 214 3.52 24.20 25.43
C THR A 214 2.69 22.97 25.06
N PHE A 215 3.34 21.82 24.94
CA PHE A 215 2.76 20.55 24.51
C PHE A 215 3.15 19.41 25.46
N PRO A 216 2.69 19.39 26.69
CA PRO A 216 3.17 18.47 27.74
C PRO A 216 2.89 16.99 27.48
N SER A 217 2.05 16.66 26.51
CA SER A 217 1.77 15.27 26.10
C SER A 217 2.75 14.71 25.05
N LEU A 218 3.63 15.57 24.50
CA LEU A 218 4.56 15.21 23.45
C LEU A 218 5.98 15.12 23.99
N ASN A 219 6.49 14.10 24.46
CA ASN A 219 7.91 14.01 24.91
C ASN A 219 8.84 14.46 23.76
N TRP A 220 9.18 15.77 23.75
CA TRP A 220 9.91 16.42 22.65
C TRP A 220 11.36 15.93 22.52
N GLU A 221 12.00 15.55 23.61
CA GLU A 221 13.33 14.95 23.56
C GLU A 221 13.35 13.69 22.71
N ASN A 222 12.42 12.77 22.96
CA ASN A 222 12.27 11.55 22.18
C ASN A 222 11.75 11.83 20.76
N GLN A 223 10.80 12.77 20.61
CA GLN A 223 10.23 13.12 19.31
C GLN A 223 11.26 13.79 18.39
N ALA A 224 12.10 14.68 18.88
CA ALA A 224 13.14 15.33 18.10
C ALA A 224 14.07 14.29 17.45
N GLY A 225 14.61 13.37 18.24
CA GLY A 225 15.47 12.29 17.75
C GLY A 225 14.76 11.42 16.70
N TYR A 226 13.52 11.04 16.95
CA TYR A 226 12.71 10.24 16.01
C TYR A 226 12.48 10.98 14.70
N LEU A 227 12.01 12.24 14.73
CA LEU A 227 11.67 13.03 13.53
C LEU A 227 12.92 13.30 12.67
N ILE A 228 14.04 13.64 13.28
CA ILE A 228 15.31 13.86 12.59
C ILE A 228 15.78 12.56 11.91
N SER A 229 15.78 11.44 12.64
CA SER A 229 16.21 10.15 12.09
C SER A 229 15.39 9.74 10.85
N ARG A 230 14.11 10.01 10.85
CA ARG A 230 13.23 9.73 9.69
C ARG A 230 13.57 10.58 8.47
N VAL A 231 13.93 11.84 8.65
CA VAL A 231 14.35 12.71 7.53
C VAL A 231 15.70 12.23 6.98
N MET A 232 16.64 11.86 7.84
CA MET A 232 17.95 11.33 7.41
C MET A 232 17.79 10.05 6.56
N GLN A 233 16.92 9.13 6.98
CA GLN A 233 16.70 7.85 6.28
C GLN A 233 15.90 7.99 4.98
N HIS A 234 14.97 8.93 4.90
CA HIS A 234 13.96 8.96 3.85
C HIS A 234 13.81 10.28 3.11
N GLY A 235 14.60 11.32 3.42
CA GLY A 235 14.39 12.70 2.96
C GLY A 235 14.36 12.85 1.44
N ARG A 236 15.28 12.22 0.70
CA ARG A 236 15.33 12.27 -0.77
C ARG A 236 14.05 11.70 -1.41
N ARG A 237 13.63 10.51 -0.99
CA ARG A 237 12.40 9.86 -1.49
C ARG A 237 11.16 10.69 -1.17
N ARG A 238 11.08 11.25 0.03
CA ARG A 238 9.95 12.07 0.49
C ARG A 238 9.84 13.40 -0.25
N ALA A 239 10.95 14.03 -0.57
CA ALA A 239 10.97 15.24 -1.38
C ALA A 239 10.39 14.98 -2.79
N ALA A 240 10.76 13.86 -3.42
CA ALA A 240 10.21 13.44 -4.71
C ALA A 240 8.70 13.14 -4.62
N GLU A 241 8.27 12.41 -3.58
CA GLU A 241 6.85 12.12 -3.34
C GLU A 241 6.00 13.38 -3.12
N MET A 242 6.55 14.41 -2.47
CA MET A 242 5.83 15.67 -2.25
C MET A 242 5.69 16.46 -3.56
N ARG A 243 6.72 16.53 -4.39
CA ARG A 243 6.64 17.20 -5.70
C ARG A 243 5.59 16.54 -6.59
N ALA A 244 5.57 15.21 -6.65
CA ALA A 244 4.61 14.47 -7.48
C ALA A 244 3.14 14.56 -7.02
N LYS A 245 2.87 15.09 -5.80
CA LYS A 245 1.51 15.22 -5.26
C LYS A 245 0.89 16.59 -5.46
N PHE A 246 1.70 17.60 -5.79
CA PHE A 246 1.28 19.00 -5.92
C PHE A 246 1.57 19.58 -7.31
N SER A 247 2.05 18.78 -8.23
CA SER A 247 2.12 19.04 -9.67
C SER A 247 0.95 18.39 -10.41
#